data_08d0b902f130a0cef904ddb66af3912b
#
_entry.id   08d0b902f130a0cef904ddb66af3912b
#
_cell.length_a   1.000
_cell.length_b   1.000
_cell.length_c   1.000
_cell.angle_alpha   90.00
_cell.angle_beta   90.00
_cell.angle_gamma   90.00
#
_symmetry.space_group_name_H-M   'P 1'
#
loop_
_entity.id
_entity.type
_entity.pdbx_description
1 polymer ?
#
loop_
_entity_poly.entity_id
_entity_poly.type
_entity_poly.pdbx_seq_one_letter_code
_entity_poly.pdbx_strand_id
1 'polypeptide(L)'
;MDAKDVEVVSKKTLFKGYFQVDEYIFKHRLFEGGWGGEISREVLERGHAACCLLFDPDLDQLVFLEQFRQGAFAALDSRWYDIEKESPWLIEVVAGIIEYGEQPEDVARREAVEESGCEVKDIELIQQYFASPGCTSEMAILYCGKVDASTASGVHGLADEGEDIRVFKVDVDVAFGMLDDGKFINSTILIAMLWFRHHHPRLRQKWMGSGK
;
A
#
# COMPACT_ATOMS: atom_id res chain seq x y z
N MET A 1 0.01 25.88 -11.11
CA MET A 1 0.65 25.06 -12.16
C MET A 1 -0.13 23.77 -12.29
N ASP A 2 -0.26 23.27 -13.51
CA ASP A 2 -0.94 21.99 -13.81
C ASP A 2 -0.14 21.22 -14.89
N ALA A 3 -0.67 20.11 -15.41
CA ALA A 3 0.02 19.29 -16.40
C ALA A 3 0.36 20.02 -17.72
N LYS A 4 -0.27 21.16 -18.01
CA LYS A 4 0.04 21.98 -19.20
C LYS A 4 1.30 22.83 -19.01
N ASP A 5 1.77 22.95 -17.78
CA ASP A 5 3.02 23.62 -17.43
C ASP A 5 4.24 22.69 -17.53
N VAL A 6 4.06 21.48 -18.10
CA VAL A 6 5.10 20.50 -18.37
C VAL A 6 5.10 20.12 -19.85
N GLU A 7 6.28 20.11 -20.46
CA GLU A 7 6.55 19.63 -21.81
C GLU A 7 7.42 18.36 -21.70
N VAL A 8 6.96 17.27 -22.29
CA VAL A 8 7.78 16.05 -22.47
C VAL A 8 8.53 16.18 -23.79
N VAL A 9 9.83 16.41 -23.73
CA VAL A 9 10.71 16.53 -24.90
C VAL A 9 10.95 15.16 -25.51
N SER A 10 11.23 14.14 -24.66
CA SER A 10 11.37 12.76 -25.10
C SER A 10 11.08 11.78 -23.96
N LYS A 11 10.71 10.56 -24.35
CA LYS A 11 10.58 9.38 -23.49
C LYS A 11 11.30 8.19 -24.12
N LYS A 12 12.12 7.48 -23.35
CA LYS A 12 12.83 6.29 -23.78
C LYS A 12 12.84 5.23 -22.70
N THR A 13 12.45 4.01 -23.04
CA THR A 13 12.60 2.87 -22.12
C THR A 13 14.06 2.44 -22.05
N LEU A 14 14.66 2.50 -20.85
CA LEU A 14 16.01 2.08 -20.57
C LEU A 14 16.11 0.61 -20.21
N PHE A 15 15.12 0.10 -19.45
CA PHE A 15 15.04 -1.28 -19.01
C PHE A 15 13.58 -1.75 -19.04
N LYS A 16 13.36 -3.00 -19.42
CA LYS A 16 12.06 -3.67 -19.35
C LYS A 16 12.26 -5.13 -18.96
N GLY A 17 11.90 -5.43 -17.72
CA GLY A 17 11.83 -6.77 -17.13
C GLY A 17 10.49 -6.92 -16.40
N TYR A 18 10.51 -7.40 -15.14
CA TYR A 18 9.32 -7.35 -14.26
C TYR A 18 8.90 -5.90 -14.01
N PHE A 19 9.86 -5.03 -13.74
CA PHE A 19 9.67 -3.58 -13.75
C PHE A 19 10.09 -2.98 -15.08
N GLN A 20 9.62 -1.76 -15.35
CA GLN A 20 10.10 -0.94 -16.45
C GLN A 20 10.74 0.33 -15.90
N VAL A 21 11.87 0.76 -16.49
CA VAL A 21 12.50 2.04 -16.19
C VAL A 21 12.48 2.87 -17.46
N ASP A 22 11.80 4.02 -17.42
CA ASP A 22 11.72 4.98 -18.50
C ASP A 22 12.51 6.24 -18.16
N GLU A 23 13.34 6.71 -19.10
CA GLU A 23 13.94 8.02 -19.06
C GLU A 23 13.01 9.02 -19.74
N TYR A 24 12.72 10.09 -19.04
CA TYR A 24 11.99 11.25 -19.56
C TYR A 24 12.92 12.46 -19.62
N ILE A 25 12.86 13.23 -20.71
CA ILE A 25 13.41 14.57 -20.78
C ILE A 25 12.23 15.53 -20.72
N PHE A 26 12.20 16.36 -19.67
CA PHE A 26 11.14 17.33 -19.41
C PHE A 26 11.65 18.76 -19.47
N LYS A 27 10.73 19.69 -19.76
CA LYS A 27 10.80 21.09 -19.36
C LYS A 27 9.53 21.42 -18.58
N HIS A 28 9.63 22.28 -17.60
CA HIS A 28 8.47 22.76 -16.88
C HIS A 28 8.55 24.26 -16.58
N ARG A 29 7.42 24.85 -16.27
CA ARG A 29 7.35 26.24 -15.82
C ARG A 29 8.04 26.40 -14.48
N LEU A 30 8.74 27.52 -14.30
CA LEU A 30 9.36 27.92 -13.04
C LEU A 30 8.39 28.74 -12.20
N PHE A 31 8.47 28.64 -10.89
CA PHE A 31 7.64 29.43 -9.96
C PHE A 31 7.91 30.93 -10.08
N GLU A 32 9.13 31.33 -10.46
CA GLU A 32 9.50 32.73 -10.74
C GLU A 32 9.11 33.20 -12.15
N GLY A 33 8.44 32.34 -12.91
CA GLY A 33 8.01 32.58 -14.29
C GLY A 33 8.99 32.06 -15.34
N GLY A 34 8.51 31.95 -16.57
CA GLY A 34 9.27 31.38 -17.68
C GLY A 34 9.30 29.85 -17.68
N TRP A 35 10.10 29.29 -18.59
CA TRP A 35 10.36 27.86 -18.70
C TRP A 35 11.75 27.53 -18.15
N GLY A 36 11.86 26.41 -17.45
CA GLY A 36 13.13 25.82 -17.07
C GLY A 36 13.87 25.22 -18.25
N GLY A 37 15.12 24.86 -18.04
CA GLY A 37 15.91 24.04 -18.98
C GLY A 37 15.43 22.59 -19.01
N GLU A 38 15.99 21.82 -19.95
CA GLU A 38 15.74 20.37 -20.01
C GLU A 38 16.31 19.67 -18.79
N ILE A 39 15.50 18.79 -18.19
CA ILE A 39 15.90 17.90 -17.09
C ILE A 39 15.62 16.47 -17.49
N SER A 40 16.59 15.58 -17.29
CA SER A 40 16.42 14.13 -17.45
C SER A 40 16.04 13.51 -16.11
N ARG A 41 15.04 12.60 -16.12
CA ARG A 41 14.61 11.83 -14.95
C ARG A 41 14.29 10.40 -15.36
N GLU A 42 14.73 9.47 -14.51
CA GLU A 42 14.35 8.07 -14.61
C GLU A 42 13.11 7.82 -13.75
N VAL A 43 12.14 7.11 -14.31
CA VAL A 43 10.87 6.76 -13.64
C VAL A 43 10.71 5.25 -13.66
N LEU A 44 10.53 4.66 -12.47
CA LEU A 44 10.17 3.27 -12.30
C LEU A 44 8.64 3.11 -12.53
N GLU A 45 8.31 2.36 -13.56
CA GLU A 45 6.93 2.00 -13.89
C GLU A 45 6.65 0.58 -13.38
N ARG A 46 5.74 0.46 -12.42
CA ARG A 46 5.36 -0.84 -11.81
C ARG A 46 3.85 -1.03 -11.68
N GLY A 47 3.05 -0.10 -12.23
CA GLY A 47 1.60 -0.06 -12.06
C GLY A 47 1.18 0.63 -10.75
N HIS A 48 -0.12 0.60 -10.50
CA HIS A 48 -0.77 1.16 -9.32
C HIS A 48 -1.24 0.02 -8.43
N ALA A 49 -1.45 0.28 -7.14
CA ALA A 49 -1.89 -0.74 -6.18
C ALA A 49 -3.21 -0.34 -5.51
N ALA A 50 -4.10 -1.32 -5.31
CA ALA A 50 -5.23 -1.22 -4.39
C ALA A 50 -4.86 -1.92 -3.08
N CYS A 51 -5.05 -1.22 -1.96
CA CYS A 51 -4.66 -1.70 -0.64
C CYS A 51 -5.86 -1.67 0.30
N CYS A 52 -5.94 -2.58 1.28
CA CYS A 52 -7.06 -2.66 2.19
C CYS A 52 -6.63 -3.02 3.61
N LEU A 53 -6.90 -2.13 4.57
CA LEU A 53 -6.86 -2.45 5.99
C LEU A 53 -8.14 -3.20 6.37
N LEU A 54 -8.03 -4.42 6.88
CA LEU A 54 -9.16 -5.26 7.23
C LEU A 54 -9.53 -5.10 8.71
N PHE A 55 -10.78 -4.73 8.98
CA PHE A 55 -11.31 -4.48 10.31
C PHE A 55 -12.56 -5.30 10.59
N ASP A 56 -12.55 -6.02 11.71
CA ASP A 56 -13.73 -6.69 12.26
C ASP A 56 -14.31 -5.81 13.40
N PRO A 57 -15.46 -5.16 13.18
CA PRO A 57 -16.06 -4.28 14.18
C PRO A 57 -16.71 -5.04 15.33
N ASP A 58 -17.11 -6.30 15.13
CA ASP A 58 -17.78 -7.12 16.13
C ASP A 58 -16.78 -7.66 17.16
N LEU A 59 -15.61 -8.13 16.68
CA LEU A 59 -14.49 -8.57 17.52
C LEU A 59 -13.59 -7.43 17.98
N ASP A 60 -13.68 -6.25 17.37
CA ASP A 60 -12.79 -5.10 17.54
C ASP A 60 -11.32 -5.48 17.24
N GLN A 61 -11.12 -6.17 16.10
CA GLN A 61 -9.81 -6.68 15.68
C GLN A 61 -9.44 -6.21 14.28
N LEU A 62 -8.13 -6.07 14.05
CA LEU A 62 -7.52 -5.83 12.76
C LEU A 62 -6.81 -7.09 12.27
N VAL A 63 -6.87 -7.34 10.95
CA VAL A 63 -6.12 -8.41 10.29
C VAL A 63 -4.95 -7.80 9.58
N PHE A 64 -3.77 -8.35 9.81
CA PHE A 64 -2.50 -7.97 9.17
C PHE A 64 -1.88 -9.17 8.47
N LEU A 65 -1.03 -8.84 7.52
CA LEU A 65 -0.18 -9.75 6.79
C LEU A 65 1.27 -9.57 7.23
N GLU A 66 2.05 -10.65 7.20
CA GLU A 66 3.50 -10.58 7.31
C GLU A 66 4.11 -11.38 6.17
N GLN A 67 4.95 -10.74 5.37
CA GLN A 67 5.57 -11.37 4.22
C GLN A 67 6.97 -10.81 3.95
N PHE A 68 7.78 -11.61 3.25
CA PHE A 68 9.11 -11.20 2.81
C PHE A 68 9.04 -10.10 1.77
N ARG A 69 9.85 -9.04 1.96
CA ARG A 69 10.00 -7.95 0.99
C ARG A 69 11.45 -7.79 0.57
N GLN A 70 11.73 -8.09 -0.69
CA GLN A 70 13.07 -7.96 -1.28
C GLN A 70 13.66 -6.56 -1.16
N GLY A 71 12.84 -5.51 -1.18
CA GLY A 71 13.28 -4.13 -0.97
C GLY A 71 13.80 -3.89 0.44
N ALA A 72 13.11 -4.43 1.45
CA ALA A 72 13.57 -4.40 2.84
C ALA A 72 14.85 -5.22 3.02
N PHE A 73 14.93 -6.41 2.39
CA PHE A 73 16.15 -7.21 2.40
C PHE A 73 17.35 -6.47 1.79
N ALA A 74 17.16 -5.84 0.62
CA ALA A 74 18.21 -5.05 -0.03
C ALA A 74 18.64 -3.83 0.81
N ALA A 75 17.78 -3.32 1.69
CA ALA A 75 18.10 -2.21 2.58
C ALA A 75 18.98 -2.63 3.78
N LEU A 76 19.19 -3.93 4.03
CA LEU A 76 20.04 -4.43 5.14
C LEU A 76 21.48 -3.95 5.05
N ASP A 77 21.99 -3.66 3.86
CA ASP A 77 23.33 -3.09 3.65
C ASP A 77 23.39 -1.57 3.97
N SER A 78 22.24 -0.96 4.24
CA SER A 78 22.17 0.46 4.57
C SER A 78 22.46 0.68 6.05
N ARG A 79 23.31 1.66 6.35
CA ARG A 79 23.57 2.09 7.74
C ARG A 79 22.34 2.60 8.50
N TRP A 80 21.23 2.80 7.80
CA TRP A 80 19.97 3.29 8.38
C TRP A 80 19.01 2.16 8.75
N TYR A 81 19.33 0.93 8.39
CA TYR A 81 18.52 -0.25 8.64
C TYR A 81 19.34 -1.22 9.52
N ASP A 82 18.92 -1.38 10.77
CA ASP A 82 19.67 -2.15 11.77
C ASP A 82 19.26 -3.63 11.68
N ILE A 83 20.09 -4.45 11.03
CA ILE A 83 19.84 -5.89 10.83
C ILE A 83 19.60 -6.67 12.13
N GLU A 84 20.10 -6.19 13.27
CA GLU A 84 19.89 -6.85 14.56
C GLU A 84 18.50 -6.56 15.14
N LYS A 85 17.82 -5.51 14.66
CA LYS A 85 16.50 -5.08 15.14
C LYS A 85 15.40 -5.19 14.10
N GLU A 86 15.77 -5.14 12.83
CA GLU A 86 14.84 -5.07 11.72
C GLU A 86 14.75 -6.40 10.98
N SER A 87 13.65 -6.62 10.29
CA SER A 87 13.35 -7.85 9.56
C SER A 87 12.92 -7.52 8.14
N PRO A 88 13.36 -8.28 7.12
CA PRO A 88 12.78 -8.16 5.78
C PRO A 88 11.37 -8.74 5.64
N TRP A 89 10.85 -9.41 6.68
CA TRP A 89 9.43 -9.76 6.77
C TRP A 89 8.68 -8.59 7.39
N LEU A 90 7.86 -7.92 6.58
CA LEU A 90 7.16 -6.72 6.98
C LEU A 90 5.71 -7.02 7.35
N ILE A 91 5.21 -6.28 8.37
CA ILE A 91 3.78 -6.27 8.69
C ILE A 91 3.11 -5.28 7.72
N GLU A 92 2.06 -5.75 7.04
CA GLU A 92 1.42 -5.02 5.96
C GLU A 92 -0.12 -5.15 6.01
N VAL A 93 -0.79 -4.33 5.22
CA VAL A 93 -2.18 -4.51 4.84
C VAL A 93 -2.24 -5.28 3.52
N VAL A 94 -3.39 -5.85 3.19
CA VAL A 94 -3.66 -6.45 1.88
C VAL A 94 -3.36 -5.47 0.76
N ALA A 95 -2.70 -5.93 -0.32
CA ALA A 95 -2.36 -5.08 -1.45
C ALA A 95 -2.12 -5.85 -2.74
N GLY A 96 -2.82 -5.49 -3.82
CA GLY A 96 -2.62 -6.04 -5.14
C GLY A 96 -2.45 -4.99 -6.24
N ILE A 97 -1.84 -5.40 -7.35
CA ILE A 97 -1.66 -4.56 -8.52
C ILE A 97 -3.00 -4.42 -9.25
N ILE A 98 -3.33 -3.17 -9.62
CA ILE A 98 -4.51 -2.87 -10.44
C ILE A 98 -4.13 -3.09 -11.90
N GLU A 99 -4.70 -4.08 -12.53
CA GLU A 99 -4.51 -4.34 -13.95
C GLU A 99 -5.37 -3.41 -14.83
N TYR A 100 -5.05 -3.39 -16.12
CA TYR A 100 -5.77 -2.55 -17.07
C TYR A 100 -7.26 -2.93 -17.14
N GLY A 101 -8.12 -1.95 -16.80
CA GLY A 101 -9.58 -2.10 -16.82
C GLY A 101 -10.21 -2.54 -15.51
N GLU A 102 -9.43 -2.90 -14.50
CA GLU A 102 -9.96 -3.22 -13.16
C GLU A 102 -10.36 -1.94 -12.38
N GLN A 103 -11.32 -2.10 -11.47
CA GLN A 103 -11.64 -1.07 -10.51
C GLN A 103 -10.84 -1.31 -9.21
N PRO A 104 -10.23 -0.28 -8.61
CA PRO A 104 -9.42 -0.46 -7.40
C PRO A 104 -10.15 -1.14 -6.24
N GLU A 105 -11.46 -0.88 -6.09
CA GLU A 105 -12.28 -1.51 -5.05
C GLU A 105 -12.43 -3.02 -5.28
N ASP A 106 -12.63 -3.45 -6.53
CA ASP A 106 -12.76 -4.87 -6.88
C ASP A 106 -11.44 -5.62 -6.64
N VAL A 107 -10.30 -4.98 -6.96
CA VAL A 107 -8.96 -5.53 -6.66
C VAL A 107 -8.77 -5.66 -5.14
N ALA A 108 -9.07 -4.63 -4.36
CA ALA A 108 -8.94 -4.69 -2.90
C ALA A 108 -9.78 -5.81 -2.27
N ARG A 109 -10.96 -6.11 -2.83
CA ARG A 109 -11.83 -7.21 -2.38
C ARG A 109 -11.28 -8.58 -2.78
N ARG A 110 -10.78 -8.72 -4.01
CA ARG A 110 -10.17 -9.95 -4.51
C ARG A 110 -8.93 -10.32 -3.70
N GLU A 111 -8.02 -9.37 -3.55
CA GLU A 111 -6.77 -9.55 -2.80
C GLU A 111 -7.01 -9.86 -1.32
N ALA A 112 -8.06 -9.28 -0.70
CA ALA A 112 -8.42 -9.63 0.67
C ALA A 112 -8.73 -11.13 0.84
N VAL A 113 -9.39 -11.74 -0.15
CA VAL A 113 -9.66 -13.18 -0.15
C VAL A 113 -8.39 -13.98 -0.42
N GLU A 114 -7.58 -13.60 -1.43
CA GLU A 114 -6.37 -14.32 -1.85
C GLU A 114 -5.27 -14.29 -0.78
N GLU A 115 -4.99 -13.11 -0.21
CA GLU A 115 -3.92 -12.91 0.76
C GLU A 115 -4.31 -13.20 2.23
N SER A 116 -5.60 -13.13 2.58
CA SER A 116 -6.03 -13.31 3.99
C SER A 116 -7.16 -14.30 4.23
N GLY A 117 -7.81 -14.79 3.19
CA GLY A 117 -9.03 -15.60 3.30
C GLY A 117 -10.25 -14.82 3.80
N CYS A 118 -10.19 -13.49 3.91
CA CYS A 118 -11.26 -12.66 4.42
C CYS A 118 -12.11 -12.05 3.30
N GLU A 119 -13.43 -12.25 3.36
CA GLU A 119 -14.38 -11.58 2.47
C GLU A 119 -14.72 -10.18 3.00
N VAL A 120 -14.51 -9.15 2.16
CA VAL A 120 -14.84 -7.76 2.50
C VAL A 120 -16.34 -7.51 2.27
N LYS A 121 -17.10 -7.28 3.35
CA LYS A 121 -18.55 -7.06 3.35
C LYS A 121 -18.95 -5.62 3.04
N ASP A 122 -18.17 -4.66 3.52
CA ASP A 122 -18.33 -3.21 3.28
C ASP A 122 -16.94 -2.57 3.19
N ILE A 123 -16.82 -1.46 2.49
CA ILE A 123 -15.52 -0.84 2.23
C ILE A 123 -15.63 0.68 2.23
N GLU A 124 -14.60 1.36 2.71
CA GLU A 124 -14.51 2.82 2.74
C GLU A 124 -13.13 3.27 2.26
N LEU A 125 -13.09 4.22 1.33
CA LEU A 125 -11.83 4.81 0.86
C LEU A 125 -11.15 5.59 1.99
N ILE A 126 -9.91 5.26 2.26
CA ILE A 126 -9.05 6.02 3.19
C ILE A 126 -8.42 7.19 2.44
N GLN A 127 -7.60 6.89 1.43
CA GLN A 127 -6.83 7.88 0.70
C GLN A 127 -6.27 7.32 -0.61
N GLN A 128 -5.97 8.22 -1.54
CA GLN A 128 -5.10 7.96 -2.68
C GLN A 128 -3.81 8.74 -2.50
N TYR A 129 -2.67 8.12 -2.74
CA TYR A 129 -1.37 8.77 -2.58
C TYR A 129 -0.30 8.16 -3.49
N PHE A 130 0.70 8.93 -3.83
CA PHE A 130 1.88 8.42 -4.51
C PHE A 130 2.84 7.77 -3.52
N ALA A 131 3.32 6.57 -3.82
CA ALA A 131 4.25 5.85 -2.95
C ALA A 131 5.61 6.57 -2.84
N SER A 132 6.18 6.98 -3.97
CA SER A 132 7.44 7.73 -4.03
C SER A 132 7.55 8.55 -5.33
N PRO A 133 6.84 9.70 -5.44
CA PRO A 133 6.67 10.43 -6.71
C PRO A 133 7.97 11.04 -7.27
N GLY A 134 9.05 10.99 -6.50
CA GLY A 134 10.38 11.40 -6.99
C GLY A 134 11.03 10.41 -7.95
N CYS A 135 10.59 9.13 -7.96
CA CYS A 135 11.22 8.09 -8.76
C CYS A 135 10.25 7.04 -9.32
N THR A 136 9.00 6.97 -8.89
CA THR A 136 8.00 6.03 -9.41
C THR A 136 6.69 6.72 -9.71
N SER A 137 5.96 6.20 -10.70
CA SER A 137 4.60 6.61 -11.04
C SER A 137 3.54 5.93 -10.16
N GLU A 138 3.94 5.01 -9.27
CA GLU A 138 3.02 4.24 -8.45
C GLU A 138 2.12 5.10 -7.58
N MET A 139 0.82 4.90 -7.74
CA MET A 139 -0.22 5.42 -6.85
C MET A 139 -0.84 4.25 -6.08
N ALA A 140 -1.00 4.40 -4.79
CA ALA A 140 -1.75 3.48 -3.95
C ALA A 140 -3.15 4.04 -3.68
N ILE A 141 -4.17 3.21 -3.84
CA ILE A 141 -5.55 3.50 -3.50
C ILE A 141 -5.88 2.65 -2.27
N LEU A 142 -5.94 3.30 -1.12
CA LEU A 142 -6.04 2.63 0.18
C LEU A 142 -7.46 2.68 0.73
N TYR A 143 -7.96 1.52 1.14
CA TYR A 143 -9.28 1.33 1.71
C TYR A 143 -9.21 0.79 3.15
N CYS A 144 -10.34 0.89 3.86
CA CYS A 144 -10.64 0.10 5.04
C CYS A 144 -11.83 -0.81 4.72
N GLY A 145 -11.68 -2.11 4.92
CA GLY A 145 -12.69 -3.13 4.63
C GLY A 145 -13.26 -3.73 5.91
N LYS A 146 -14.61 -3.84 5.97
CA LYS A 146 -15.31 -4.61 7.02
C LYS A 146 -15.21 -6.09 6.69
N VAL A 147 -14.70 -6.88 7.63
CA VAL A 147 -14.59 -8.34 7.51
C VAL A 147 -15.14 -9.06 8.74
N ASP A 148 -15.23 -10.38 8.65
CA ASP A 148 -15.32 -11.29 9.78
C ASP A 148 -13.94 -11.92 9.97
N ALA A 149 -13.23 -11.52 11.02
CA ALA A 149 -11.88 -11.99 11.30
C ALA A 149 -11.84 -13.27 12.15
N SER A 150 -12.99 -13.90 12.43
CA SER A 150 -13.05 -15.08 13.31
C SER A 150 -12.10 -16.20 12.88
N THR A 151 -11.96 -16.41 11.57
CA THR A 151 -11.12 -17.45 10.95
C THR A 151 -9.80 -16.93 10.37
N ALA A 152 -9.54 -15.62 10.45
CA ALA A 152 -8.33 -15.01 9.87
C ALA A 152 -7.06 -15.52 10.58
N SER A 153 -6.33 -16.42 9.94
CA SER A 153 -5.08 -17.01 10.44
C SER A 153 -4.46 -17.92 9.39
N GLY A 154 -3.22 -18.34 9.60
CA GLY A 154 -2.54 -19.32 8.77
C GLY A 154 -1.61 -18.70 7.73
N VAL A 155 -1.31 -19.47 6.71
CA VAL A 155 -0.47 -19.05 5.57
C VAL A 155 -1.32 -19.04 4.31
N HIS A 156 -1.25 -17.96 3.58
CA HIS A 156 -2.03 -17.65 2.38
C HIS A 156 -1.11 -17.15 1.26
N GLY A 157 -1.70 -16.67 0.17
CA GLY A 157 -1.03 -16.20 -1.04
C GLY A 157 -1.00 -17.24 -2.14
N LEU A 158 -0.61 -16.83 -3.33
CA LEU A 158 -0.58 -17.66 -4.54
C LEU A 158 0.82 -18.26 -4.73
N ALA A 159 0.94 -19.60 -4.65
CA ALA A 159 2.23 -20.28 -4.73
C ALA A 159 2.94 -20.10 -6.08
N ASP A 160 2.20 -19.93 -7.18
CA ASP A 160 2.70 -19.63 -8.53
C ASP A 160 3.20 -18.20 -8.68
N GLU A 161 2.83 -17.29 -7.77
CA GLU A 161 3.38 -15.95 -7.64
C GLU A 161 4.55 -15.88 -6.63
N GLY A 162 4.86 -17.01 -5.97
CA GLY A 162 5.92 -17.09 -4.97
C GLY A 162 5.57 -16.42 -3.64
N GLU A 163 4.27 -16.31 -3.35
CA GLU A 163 3.78 -15.70 -2.12
C GLU A 163 3.75 -16.71 -0.96
N ASP A 164 4.24 -16.26 0.19
CA ASP A 164 4.21 -16.95 1.49
C ASP A 164 3.82 -15.91 2.55
N ILE A 165 2.53 -15.78 2.77
CA ILE A 165 1.92 -14.69 3.54
C ILE A 165 1.35 -15.22 4.84
N ARG A 166 1.94 -14.85 5.96
CA ARG A 166 1.41 -15.16 7.28
C ARG A 166 0.31 -14.16 7.66
N VAL A 167 -0.90 -14.68 7.86
CA VAL A 167 -2.06 -13.90 8.31
C VAL A 167 -2.21 -13.98 9.82
N PHE A 168 -2.41 -12.85 10.47
CA PHE A 168 -2.68 -12.78 11.90
C PHE A 168 -3.60 -11.62 12.23
N LYS A 169 -4.28 -11.72 13.35
CA LYS A 169 -5.19 -10.69 13.85
C LYS A 169 -4.77 -10.23 15.23
N VAL A 170 -5.06 -8.99 15.55
CA VAL A 170 -4.80 -8.38 16.84
C VAL A 170 -5.95 -7.49 17.26
N ASP A 171 -6.16 -7.33 18.56
CA ASP A 171 -7.10 -6.35 19.10
C ASP A 171 -6.65 -4.93 18.70
N VAL A 172 -7.63 -4.05 18.46
CA VAL A 172 -7.35 -2.68 18.01
C VAL A 172 -6.42 -1.93 18.97
N ASP A 173 -6.58 -2.10 20.29
CA ASP A 173 -5.71 -1.46 21.27
C ASP A 173 -4.26 -1.97 21.17
N VAL A 174 -4.06 -3.26 20.87
CA VAL A 174 -2.73 -3.84 20.62
C VAL A 174 -2.13 -3.25 19.34
N ALA A 175 -2.92 -3.13 18.28
CA ALA A 175 -2.47 -2.53 17.03
C ALA A 175 -2.06 -1.06 17.22
N PHE A 176 -2.75 -0.30 18.06
CA PHE A 176 -2.36 1.07 18.40
C PHE A 176 -1.04 1.10 19.19
N GLY A 177 -0.83 0.15 20.11
CA GLY A 177 0.47 -0.01 20.78
C GLY A 177 1.59 -0.32 19.79
N MET A 178 1.36 -1.22 18.82
CA MET A 178 2.32 -1.53 17.76
C MET A 178 2.67 -0.30 16.91
N LEU A 179 1.70 0.57 16.62
CA LEU A 179 1.93 1.84 15.92
C LEU A 179 2.83 2.78 16.74
N ASP A 180 2.55 2.93 18.03
CA ASP A 180 3.32 3.80 18.94
C ASP A 180 4.76 3.28 19.15
N ASP A 181 4.94 1.95 19.14
CA ASP A 181 6.23 1.26 19.25
C ASP A 181 7.02 1.22 17.93
N GLY A 182 6.49 1.80 16.83
CA GLY A 182 7.15 1.86 15.52
C GLY A 182 7.27 0.49 14.82
N LYS A 183 6.37 -0.44 15.08
CA LYS A 183 6.37 -1.77 14.44
C LYS A 183 5.97 -1.75 12.97
N PHE A 184 5.30 -0.69 12.54
CA PHE A 184 4.88 -0.50 11.16
C PHE A 184 5.88 0.39 10.43
N ILE A 185 6.71 -0.18 9.57
CA ILE A 185 7.79 0.53 8.84
C ILE A 185 7.49 0.71 7.35
N ASN A 186 6.36 0.19 6.87
CA ASN A 186 5.86 0.37 5.51
C ASN A 186 4.89 1.57 5.48
N SER A 187 5.00 2.42 4.45
CA SER A 187 4.19 3.65 4.32
C SER A 187 2.69 3.38 4.28
N THR A 188 2.27 2.33 3.56
CA THR A 188 0.85 2.01 3.37
C THR A 188 0.15 1.69 4.70
N ILE A 189 0.74 0.78 5.50
CA ILE A 189 0.17 0.44 6.81
C ILE A 189 0.25 1.61 7.79
N LEU A 190 1.31 2.43 7.75
CA LEU A 190 1.41 3.64 8.57
C LEU A 190 0.28 4.62 8.28
N ILE A 191 0.00 4.91 7.00
CA ILE A 191 -1.11 5.78 6.59
C ILE A 191 -2.44 5.18 7.02
N ALA A 192 -2.64 3.87 6.79
CA ALA A 192 -3.83 3.15 7.19
C ALA A 192 -4.09 3.25 8.69
N MET A 193 -3.08 2.96 9.52
CA MET A 193 -3.20 2.94 10.98
C MET A 193 -3.38 4.31 11.60
N LEU A 194 -2.69 5.35 11.07
CA LEU A 194 -2.88 6.74 11.51
C LEU A 194 -4.29 7.22 11.21
N TRP A 195 -4.80 6.93 10.01
CA TRP A 195 -6.17 7.26 9.64
C TRP A 195 -7.17 6.46 10.48
N PHE A 196 -6.96 5.15 10.64
CA PHE A 196 -7.86 4.25 11.38
C PHE A 196 -7.98 4.66 12.85
N ARG A 197 -6.88 5.00 13.52
CA ARG A 197 -6.90 5.49 14.92
C ARG A 197 -7.86 6.66 15.10
N HIS A 198 -7.91 7.57 14.13
CA HIS A 198 -8.81 8.72 14.18
C HIS A 198 -10.27 8.35 13.87
N HIS A 199 -10.49 7.33 13.03
CA HIS A 199 -11.81 7.00 12.51
C HIS A 199 -12.45 5.75 13.17
N HIS A 200 -11.70 4.98 13.97
CA HIS A 200 -12.14 3.73 14.60
C HIS A 200 -13.51 3.82 15.30
N PRO A 201 -13.78 4.79 16.21
CA PRO A 201 -15.07 4.84 16.90
C PRO A 201 -16.24 5.00 15.94
N ARG A 202 -16.08 5.82 14.89
CA ARG A 202 -17.08 6.04 13.86
C ARG A 202 -17.31 4.80 13.01
N LEU A 203 -16.24 4.15 12.56
CA LEU A 203 -16.30 2.94 11.74
C LEU A 203 -16.95 1.78 12.50
N ARG A 204 -16.55 1.58 13.75
CA ARG A 204 -17.15 0.56 14.61
C ARG A 204 -18.64 0.78 14.76
N GLN A 205 -19.06 2.01 15.08
CA GLN A 205 -20.50 2.35 15.19
C GLN A 205 -21.24 2.13 13.85
N LYS A 206 -20.67 2.56 12.73
CA LYS A 206 -21.24 2.41 11.39
C LYS A 206 -21.47 0.94 11.05
N TRP A 207 -20.47 0.10 11.30
CA TRP A 207 -20.46 -1.28 10.82
C TRP A 207 -21.06 -2.31 11.77
N MET A 208 -21.08 -2.08 13.08
CA MET A 208 -21.85 -2.90 14.03
C MET A 208 -23.37 -2.75 13.83
N GLY A 209 -23.86 -1.60 13.37
CA GLY A 209 -25.28 -1.33 13.16
C GLY A 209 -25.84 -1.86 11.84
N SER A 210 -25.04 -2.32 10.89
CA SER A 210 -25.45 -2.72 9.53
C SER A 210 -25.79 -4.20 9.37
N GLY A 211 -25.90 -4.94 10.46
CA GLY A 211 -26.13 -6.40 10.49
C GLY A 211 -27.48 -6.84 11.09
N LYS A 212 -28.58 -6.09 10.81
CA LYS A 212 -29.95 -6.54 11.13
C LYS A 212 -30.84 -6.49 9.92
#